data_588fc7379d26a579615d7d1df02377df
#
_entry.id   588fc7379d26a579615d7d1df02377df
#
_cell.length_a   1.000
_cell.length_b   1.000
_cell.length_c   1.000
_cell.angle_alpha   90.00
_cell.angle_beta   90.00
_cell.angle_gamma   90.00
#
_symmetry.space_group_name_H-M   'P 1'
#
loop_
_entity.id
_entity.type
_entity.pdbx_description
1 polymer ?
#
loop_
_entity_poly.entity_id
_entity_poly.type
_entity_poly.pdbx_seq_one_letter_code
_entity_poly.pdbx_strand_id
1 'polypeptide(L)'
;PYLTSVELIFSTNLKQEMMKILATILTTAVVFVGSLLTSGNQEITVTVVNATTDNGKVSFALYDQVTFMKTPLKGASAKIIKGKSTVTFKNITQGEYSVICFHDKNNKGKIDFNENGMPLEDYGASNNNMDFGPPSFLDSKFTVIEEDVSLEIKF
;
A
#
# COMPACT_ATOMS: atom_id res chain seq x y z
N PRO A 1 1.27 -71.31 -0.27
CA PRO A 1 0.71 -70.49 0.85
C PRO A 1 1.71 -69.46 1.38
N TYR A 2 3.04 -69.64 1.28
CA TYR A 2 4.03 -68.70 1.80
C TYR A 2 4.21 -67.44 0.93
N LEU A 3 4.02 -67.53 -0.39
CA LEU A 3 4.12 -66.39 -1.31
C LEU A 3 3.06 -65.33 -1.08
N THR A 4 1.86 -65.71 -0.71
CA THR A 4 0.75 -64.79 -0.42
C THR A 4 0.98 -63.94 0.84
N SER A 5 1.67 -64.45 1.83
CA SER A 5 2.01 -63.73 3.07
C SER A 5 3.08 -62.64 2.84
N VAL A 6 4.06 -62.90 2.00
CA VAL A 6 5.12 -61.97 1.64
C VAL A 6 4.57 -60.81 0.79
N GLU A 7 3.70 -61.11 -0.17
CA GLU A 7 3.04 -60.07 -1.00
C GLU A 7 2.13 -59.18 -0.15
N LEU A 8 1.43 -59.74 0.84
CA LEU A 8 0.56 -58.95 1.74
C LEU A 8 1.38 -57.97 2.60
N ILE A 9 2.51 -58.46 3.15
CA ILE A 9 3.41 -57.62 3.98
C ILE A 9 4.07 -56.53 3.10
N PHE A 10 4.47 -56.82 1.89
CA PHE A 10 5.05 -55.85 0.98
C PHE A 10 4.05 -54.78 0.56
N SER A 11 2.78 -55.15 0.29
CA SER A 11 1.74 -54.22 -0.06
C SER A 11 1.32 -53.32 1.09
N THR A 12 1.32 -53.84 2.33
CA THR A 12 1.01 -53.05 3.53
C THR A 12 2.10 -52.03 3.86
N ASN A 13 3.39 -52.44 3.74
CA ASN A 13 4.52 -51.52 3.91
C ASN A 13 4.53 -50.40 2.88
N LEU A 14 4.28 -50.74 1.60
CA LEU A 14 4.21 -49.75 0.52
C LEU A 14 3.09 -48.74 0.75
N LYS A 15 1.91 -49.18 1.18
CA LYS A 15 0.78 -48.29 1.54
C LYS A 15 1.12 -47.37 2.72
N GLN A 16 1.83 -47.89 3.73
CA GLN A 16 2.24 -47.08 4.89
C GLN A 16 3.26 -46.00 4.51
N GLU A 17 4.23 -46.31 3.65
CA GLU A 17 5.20 -45.33 3.15
C GLU A 17 4.52 -44.28 2.24
N MET A 18 3.63 -44.70 1.37
CA MET A 18 2.83 -43.78 0.56
C MET A 18 1.98 -42.83 1.41
N MET A 19 1.37 -43.34 2.48
CA MET A 19 0.58 -42.50 3.41
C MET A 19 1.44 -41.46 4.15
N LYS A 20 2.67 -41.81 4.55
CA LYS A 20 3.61 -40.88 5.18
C LYS A 20 4.03 -39.77 4.20
N ILE A 21 4.33 -40.13 2.95
CA ILE A 21 4.70 -39.18 1.88
C ILE A 21 3.54 -38.21 1.61
N LEU A 22 2.30 -38.73 1.48
CA LEU A 22 1.13 -37.86 1.28
C LEU A 22 0.89 -36.93 2.47
N ALA A 23 1.04 -37.41 3.71
CA ALA A 23 0.91 -36.58 4.90
C ALA A 23 1.96 -35.48 4.96
N THR A 24 3.20 -35.77 4.56
CA THR A 24 4.29 -34.81 4.53
C THR A 24 4.05 -33.73 3.46
N ILE A 25 3.55 -34.11 2.27
CA ILE A 25 3.21 -33.16 1.20
C ILE A 25 2.06 -32.26 1.63
N LEU A 26 1.05 -32.80 2.31
CA LEU A 26 -0.10 -32.03 2.77
C LEU A 26 0.29 -31.00 3.86
N THR A 27 1.18 -31.37 4.79
CA THR A 27 1.67 -30.45 5.82
C THR A 27 2.55 -29.34 5.25
N THR A 28 3.40 -29.63 4.28
CA THR A 28 4.23 -28.60 3.63
C THR A 28 3.41 -27.64 2.78
N ALA A 29 2.33 -28.09 2.13
CA ALA A 29 1.43 -27.24 1.37
C ALA A 29 0.65 -26.26 2.27
N VAL A 30 0.22 -26.68 3.45
CA VAL A 30 -0.48 -25.80 4.42
C VAL A 30 0.45 -24.70 4.96
N VAL A 31 1.72 -25.00 5.23
CA VAL A 31 2.70 -24.00 5.69
C VAL A 31 3.02 -22.98 4.59
N PHE A 32 3.05 -23.37 3.32
CA PHE A 32 3.33 -22.47 2.21
C PHE A 32 2.17 -21.50 1.91
N VAL A 33 0.93 -21.94 2.06
CA VAL A 33 -0.25 -21.05 1.88
C VAL A 33 -0.38 -20.03 3.01
N GLY A 34 0.05 -20.35 4.22
CA GLY A 34 0.01 -19.44 5.38
C GLY A 34 0.92 -18.20 5.22
N SER A 35 1.94 -18.26 4.37
CA SER A 35 2.90 -17.15 4.15
C SER A 35 2.41 -16.08 3.16
N LEU A 36 1.25 -16.28 2.52
CA LEU A 36 0.71 -15.34 1.52
C LEU A 36 -0.31 -14.34 2.06
N LEU A 37 -0.68 -14.47 3.33
CA LEU A 37 -1.55 -13.49 3.99
C LEU A 37 -0.68 -12.45 4.72
N THR A 38 -0.01 -11.60 3.98
CA THR A 38 0.59 -10.38 4.53
C THR A 38 -0.56 -9.46 4.94
N SER A 39 -0.99 -9.59 6.19
CA SER A 39 -1.89 -8.60 6.80
C SER A 39 -1.12 -7.29 6.87
N GLY A 40 -1.58 -6.27 6.14
CA GLY A 40 -1.02 -4.94 6.26
C GLY A 40 -1.25 -4.42 7.66
N ASN A 41 -0.19 -4.21 8.41
CA ASN A 41 -0.23 -3.77 9.79
C ASN A 41 0.40 -2.39 9.99
N GLN A 42 1.03 -1.84 8.94
CA GLN A 42 1.73 -0.56 8.97
C GLN A 42 0.77 0.60 8.77
N GLU A 43 1.16 1.75 9.32
CA GLU A 43 0.49 3.01 9.13
C GLU A 43 1.40 3.98 8.36
N ILE A 44 0.80 4.82 7.50
CA ILE A 44 1.48 5.93 6.84
C ILE A 44 0.85 7.22 7.36
N THR A 45 1.61 8.00 8.11
CA THR A 45 1.21 9.32 8.56
C THR A 45 1.81 10.38 7.64
N VAL A 46 0.97 11.23 7.09
CA VAL A 46 1.37 12.27 6.14
C VAL A 46 0.94 13.63 6.68
N THR A 47 1.89 14.56 6.76
CA THR A 47 1.63 15.93 7.20
C THR A 47 2.05 16.92 6.12
N VAL A 48 1.10 17.76 5.66
CA VAL A 48 1.44 18.99 4.96
C VAL A 48 1.82 20.04 6.00
N VAL A 49 2.97 20.72 5.80
CA VAL A 49 3.55 21.60 6.84
C VAL A 49 3.52 23.09 6.52
N ASN A 50 3.09 23.51 5.31
CA ASN A 50 3.20 24.87 4.83
C ASN A 50 1.96 25.34 4.03
N ALA A 51 0.76 24.87 4.39
CA ALA A 51 -0.45 25.38 3.75
C ALA A 51 -0.57 26.91 3.95
N THR A 52 -0.86 27.61 2.86
CA THR A 52 -0.86 29.09 2.81
C THR A 52 -2.00 29.73 3.60
N THR A 53 -3.06 28.97 3.87
CA THR A 53 -4.23 29.41 4.65
C THR A 53 -4.89 28.21 5.30
N ASP A 54 -5.59 28.46 6.42
CA ASP A 54 -6.36 27.42 7.12
C ASP A 54 -7.77 27.19 6.51
N ASN A 55 -8.13 27.92 5.44
CA ASN A 55 -9.42 27.73 4.76
C ASN A 55 -9.47 26.43 3.98
N GLY A 56 -10.63 25.75 3.96
CA GLY A 56 -10.80 24.50 3.24
C GLY A 56 -10.19 23.31 3.99
N LYS A 57 -9.56 22.41 3.25
CA LYS A 57 -8.92 21.19 3.77
C LYS A 57 -7.77 20.77 2.85
N VAL A 58 -6.91 19.89 3.31
CA VAL A 58 -6.00 19.15 2.43
C VAL A 58 -6.62 17.81 2.11
N SER A 59 -6.66 17.47 0.84
CA SER A 59 -7.04 16.14 0.32
C SER A 59 -5.78 15.36 -0.02
N PHE A 60 -5.69 14.13 0.48
CA PHE A 60 -4.55 13.22 0.31
C PHE A 60 -5.01 11.97 -0.41
N ALA A 61 -4.20 11.48 -1.32
CA ALA A 61 -4.44 10.25 -2.08
C ALA A 61 -3.20 9.37 -2.08
N LEU A 62 -3.35 8.13 -1.61
CA LEU A 62 -2.30 7.11 -1.60
C LEU A 62 -2.41 6.23 -2.85
N TYR A 63 -1.31 6.03 -3.53
CA TYR A 63 -1.19 5.25 -4.76
C TYR A 63 -0.07 4.21 -4.65
N ASP A 64 -0.18 3.15 -5.41
CA ASP A 64 0.91 2.32 -5.87
C ASP A 64 1.27 2.64 -7.33
N GLN A 65 2.25 1.96 -7.90
CA GLN A 65 2.69 2.20 -9.28
C GLN A 65 1.58 1.97 -10.31
N VAL A 66 0.69 1.00 -10.09
CA VAL A 66 -0.37 0.62 -11.04
C VAL A 66 -1.50 1.65 -11.04
N THR A 67 -1.83 2.16 -9.86
CA THR A 67 -2.96 3.07 -9.64
C THR A 67 -2.60 4.55 -9.72
N PHE A 68 -1.29 4.87 -9.82
CA PHE A 68 -0.77 6.24 -9.78
C PHE A 68 -1.50 7.19 -10.75
N MET A 69 -1.98 8.31 -10.22
CA MET A 69 -2.76 9.35 -10.92
C MET A 69 -4.05 8.84 -11.61
N LYS A 70 -4.52 7.64 -11.25
CA LYS A 70 -5.79 7.07 -11.74
C LYS A 70 -6.80 7.01 -10.58
N THR A 71 -6.92 5.84 -9.95
CA THR A 71 -7.81 5.62 -8.82
C THR A 71 -6.96 5.36 -7.58
N PRO A 72 -7.02 6.19 -6.54
CA PRO A 72 -6.20 5.99 -5.35
C PRO A 72 -6.58 4.69 -4.61
N LEU A 73 -5.59 4.04 -4.02
CA LEU A 73 -5.79 2.91 -3.11
C LEU A 73 -6.57 3.34 -1.87
N LYS A 74 -6.21 4.51 -1.35
CA LYS A 74 -6.90 5.15 -0.22
C LYS A 74 -6.90 6.66 -0.41
N GLY A 75 -8.00 7.30 0.01
CA GLY A 75 -8.14 8.75 0.06
C GLY A 75 -8.50 9.19 1.47
N ALA A 76 -7.99 10.35 1.88
CA ALA A 76 -8.33 10.98 3.15
C ALA A 76 -8.28 12.50 3.01
N SER A 77 -8.99 13.21 3.89
CA SER A 77 -8.90 14.67 3.95
C SER A 77 -8.86 15.12 5.41
N ALA A 78 -8.12 16.18 5.69
CA ALA A 78 -8.06 16.77 7.02
C ALA A 78 -8.10 18.30 6.95
N LYS A 79 -8.65 18.92 8.01
CA LYS A 79 -8.63 20.37 8.18
C LYS A 79 -7.20 20.87 8.35
N ILE A 80 -7.00 22.12 7.98
CA ILE A 80 -5.74 22.80 8.19
C ILE A 80 -5.83 23.55 9.53
N ILE A 81 -4.78 23.40 10.34
CA ILE A 81 -4.65 24.07 11.64
C ILE A 81 -3.24 24.67 11.70
N LYS A 82 -3.16 25.99 11.73
CA LYS A 82 -1.88 26.73 11.75
C LYS A 82 -0.94 26.33 10.62
N GLY A 83 -1.48 26.23 9.40
CA GLY A 83 -0.73 25.88 8.20
C GLY A 83 -0.37 24.39 8.09
N LYS A 84 -0.86 23.52 8.96
CA LYS A 84 -0.59 22.07 8.95
C LYS A 84 -1.86 21.26 8.78
N SER A 85 -1.75 20.16 8.06
CA SER A 85 -2.82 19.17 7.90
C SER A 85 -2.24 17.77 7.92
N THR A 86 -2.80 16.86 8.70
CA THR A 86 -2.26 15.51 8.91
C THR A 86 -3.34 14.46 8.72
N VAL A 87 -2.99 13.37 8.04
CA VAL A 87 -3.80 12.15 7.91
C VAL A 87 -2.96 10.92 8.20
N THR A 88 -3.60 9.81 8.59
CA THR A 88 -2.96 8.51 8.75
C THR A 88 -3.73 7.47 7.95
N PHE A 89 -3.04 6.82 7.02
CA PHE A 89 -3.52 5.65 6.29
C PHE A 89 -3.14 4.39 7.06
N LYS A 90 -4.15 3.59 7.44
CA LYS A 90 -3.97 2.36 8.23
C LYS A 90 -4.06 1.11 7.38
N ASN A 91 -3.59 -0.02 7.91
CA ASN A 91 -3.63 -1.33 7.26
C ASN A 91 -2.94 -1.29 5.89
N ILE A 92 -1.70 -0.86 5.88
CA ILE A 92 -0.84 -0.80 4.69
C ILE A 92 0.05 -2.04 4.68
N THR A 93 0.10 -2.70 3.54
CA THR A 93 1.03 -3.83 3.31
C THR A 93 2.41 -3.31 2.92
N GLN A 94 3.41 -4.17 2.99
CA GLN A 94 4.74 -3.86 2.44
C GLN A 94 4.64 -3.56 0.95
N GLY A 95 5.38 -2.55 0.48
CA GLY A 95 5.35 -2.14 -0.91
C GLY A 95 5.91 -0.75 -1.17
N GLU A 96 5.89 -0.34 -2.43
CA GLU A 96 6.21 1.02 -2.85
C GLU A 96 4.94 1.82 -3.07
N TYR A 97 4.89 3.00 -2.49
CA TYR A 97 3.74 3.90 -2.49
C TYR A 97 4.15 5.33 -2.83
N SER A 98 3.18 6.10 -3.26
CA SER A 98 3.28 7.55 -3.43
C SER A 98 2.06 8.23 -2.84
N VAL A 99 2.24 9.39 -2.24
CA VAL A 99 1.14 10.26 -1.79
C VAL A 99 1.14 11.53 -2.61
N ILE A 100 -0.02 11.87 -3.16
CA ILE A 100 -0.30 13.16 -3.77
C ILE A 100 -1.32 13.86 -2.90
N CYS A 101 -1.13 15.14 -2.66
CA CYS A 101 -2.08 15.94 -1.91
C CYS A 101 -2.28 17.32 -2.54
N PHE A 102 -3.41 17.95 -2.27
CA PHE A 102 -3.72 19.30 -2.71
C PHE A 102 -4.57 20.04 -1.67
N HIS A 103 -4.45 21.36 -1.70
CA HIS A 103 -5.20 22.25 -0.82
C HIS A 103 -6.56 22.57 -1.43
N ASP A 104 -7.58 21.79 -1.10
CA ASP A 104 -8.96 21.99 -1.54
C ASP A 104 -9.58 23.20 -0.82
N LYS A 105 -9.28 24.40 -1.32
CA LYS A 105 -9.67 25.68 -0.71
C LYS A 105 -11.18 25.91 -0.75
N ASN A 106 -11.86 25.34 -1.73
CA ASN A 106 -13.29 25.53 -1.98
C ASN A 106 -14.15 24.31 -1.62
N ASN A 107 -13.54 23.25 -1.08
CA ASN A 107 -14.19 21.99 -0.67
C ASN A 107 -14.91 21.24 -1.81
N LYS A 108 -14.45 21.37 -3.06
CA LYS A 108 -15.01 20.66 -4.21
C LYS A 108 -14.55 19.18 -4.29
N GLY A 109 -13.48 18.83 -3.58
CA GLY A 109 -12.90 17.47 -3.59
C GLY A 109 -12.12 17.13 -4.85
N LYS A 110 -11.78 18.11 -5.65
CA LYS A 110 -10.95 17.98 -6.86
C LYS A 110 -10.16 19.26 -7.05
N ILE A 111 -8.99 19.11 -7.65
CA ILE A 111 -8.13 20.24 -8.01
C ILE A 111 -8.76 21.04 -9.16
N ASP A 112 -8.77 22.35 -9.04
CA ASP A 112 -9.22 23.26 -10.10
C ASP A 112 -8.03 23.65 -10.99
N PHE A 113 -8.30 23.83 -12.29
CA PHE A 113 -7.31 24.23 -13.28
C PHE A 113 -7.76 25.51 -13.99
N ASN A 114 -6.82 26.34 -14.39
CA ASN A 114 -7.09 27.48 -15.26
C ASN A 114 -7.23 27.03 -16.73
N GLU A 115 -7.52 27.99 -17.63
CA GLU A 115 -7.71 27.72 -19.06
C GLU A 115 -6.47 27.13 -19.75
N ASN A 116 -5.28 27.33 -19.20
CA ASN A 116 -4.02 26.78 -19.71
C ASN A 116 -3.65 25.43 -19.09
N GLY A 117 -4.54 24.83 -18.28
CA GLY A 117 -4.31 23.54 -17.61
C GLY A 117 -3.38 23.60 -16.40
N MET A 118 -3.08 24.81 -15.89
CA MET A 118 -2.28 24.95 -14.66
C MET A 118 -3.17 24.83 -13.43
N PRO A 119 -2.74 24.09 -12.39
CA PRO A 119 -3.46 24.02 -11.11
C PRO A 119 -3.65 25.41 -10.50
N LEU A 120 -4.85 25.70 -10.01
CA LEU A 120 -5.18 26.91 -9.26
C LEU A 120 -4.98 26.74 -7.75
N GLU A 121 -4.83 25.52 -7.30
CA GLU A 121 -4.65 25.14 -5.91
C GLU A 121 -3.26 24.59 -5.68
N ASP A 122 -2.72 24.84 -4.48
CA ASP A 122 -1.42 24.32 -4.08
C ASP A 122 -1.48 22.79 -4.00
N TYR A 123 -0.47 22.11 -4.49
CA TYR A 123 -0.36 20.67 -4.45
C TYR A 123 1.06 20.22 -4.14
N GLY A 124 1.20 18.98 -3.70
CA GLY A 124 2.49 18.39 -3.35
C GLY A 124 2.48 16.88 -3.47
N ALA A 125 3.66 16.31 -3.48
CA ALA A 125 3.89 14.87 -3.54
C ALA A 125 4.88 14.43 -2.46
N SER A 126 4.81 13.17 -2.06
CA SER A 126 5.83 12.56 -1.21
C SER A 126 7.23 12.75 -1.81
N ASN A 127 8.27 12.83 -0.96
CA ASN A 127 9.65 13.19 -1.27
C ASN A 127 9.89 14.67 -1.62
N ASN A 128 8.84 15.48 -1.83
CA ASN A 128 8.96 16.91 -2.19
C ASN A 128 9.78 17.17 -3.47
N ASN A 129 9.92 16.18 -4.33
CA ASN A 129 10.58 16.31 -5.60
C ASN A 129 9.55 16.76 -6.64
N MET A 130 9.39 18.08 -6.75
CA MET A 130 8.42 18.74 -7.62
C MET A 130 9.17 19.50 -8.72
N ASP A 131 9.91 18.77 -9.56
CA ASP A 131 10.48 19.32 -10.78
C ASP A 131 9.36 19.77 -11.71
N PHE A 132 9.66 20.69 -12.63
CA PHE A 132 8.65 21.30 -13.52
C PHE A 132 7.82 20.26 -14.26
N GLY A 133 6.54 20.13 -13.86
CA GLY A 133 5.59 19.22 -14.51
C GLY A 133 4.69 18.48 -13.54
N PRO A 134 3.84 17.58 -14.04
CA PRO A 134 2.99 16.73 -13.19
C PRO A 134 3.87 15.75 -12.39
N PRO A 135 3.46 15.39 -11.16
CA PRO A 135 4.17 14.41 -10.35
C PRO A 135 4.37 13.09 -11.09
N SER A 136 5.54 12.45 -10.92
CA SER A 136 5.79 11.09 -11.37
C SER A 136 5.84 10.11 -10.19
N PHE A 137 5.48 8.84 -10.44
CA PHE A 137 5.59 7.81 -9.40
C PHE A 137 7.04 7.63 -8.95
N LEU A 138 7.97 7.64 -9.89
CA LEU A 138 9.38 7.39 -9.61
C LEU A 138 9.98 8.44 -8.65
N ASP A 139 9.61 9.70 -8.82
CA ASP A 139 10.13 10.82 -8.02
C ASP A 139 9.45 10.92 -6.65
N SER A 140 8.19 10.48 -6.56
CA SER A 140 7.38 10.57 -5.34
C SER A 140 7.29 9.27 -4.54
N LYS A 141 7.81 8.14 -5.04
CA LYS A 141 7.68 6.86 -4.36
C LYS A 141 8.52 6.76 -3.08
N PHE A 142 7.99 6.07 -2.09
CA PHE A 142 8.66 5.64 -0.87
C PHE A 142 8.32 4.19 -0.58
N THR A 143 9.10 3.55 0.28
CA THR A 143 8.94 2.12 0.58
C THR A 143 8.38 1.94 2.00
N VAL A 144 7.37 1.10 2.14
CA VAL A 144 6.87 0.57 3.41
C VAL A 144 7.39 -0.86 3.55
N ILE A 145 8.11 -1.17 4.63
CA ILE A 145 8.63 -2.51 4.91
C ILE A 145 7.90 -3.06 6.15
N GLU A 146 8.51 -2.97 7.33
CA GLU A 146 7.98 -3.55 8.57
C GLU A 146 7.62 -2.50 9.63
N GLU A 147 7.92 -1.22 9.35
CA GLU A 147 7.70 -0.10 10.27
C GLU A 147 6.69 0.90 9.70
N ASP A 148 6.07 1.68 10.58
CA ASP A 148 5.25 2.80 10.23
C ASP A 148 6.08 3.89 9.55
N VAL A 149 5.49 4.58 8.58
CA VAL A 149 6.15 5.63 7.82
C VAL A 149 5.53 6.99 8.16
N SER A 150 6.38 7.98 8.44
CA SER A 150 5.95 9.38 8.60
C SER A 150 6.59 10.26 7.53
N LEU A 151 5.77 11.05 6.85
CA LEU A 151 6.16 11.91 5.73
C LEU A 151 5.74 13.35 5.98
N GLU A 152 6.60 14.29 5.59
CA GLU A 152 6.25 15.70 5.48
C GLU A 152 6.22 16.12 4.01
N ILE A 153 5.11 16.74 3.60
CA ILE A 153 4.92 17.29 2.25
C ILE A 153 4.83 18.80 2.33
N LYS A 154 5.46 19.46 1.37
CA LYS A 154 5.41 20.90 1.14
C LYS A 154 4.69 21.18 -0.17
N PHE A 155 3.89 22.25 -0.17
CA PHE A 155 3.29 22.84 -1.35
C PHE A 155 4.25 23.82 -2.04
#